data_a80f35873bdaa8804eae36a8b9d07783
#
_entry.id   a80f35873bdaa8804eae36a8b9d07783
#
_cell.length_a   1.000
_cell.length_b   1.000
_cell.length_c   1.000
_cell.angle_alpha   90.00
_cell.angle_beta   90.00
_cell.angle_gamma   90.00
#
_symmetry.space_group_name_H-M   'P 1'
#
loop_
_entity.id
_entity.type
_entity.pdbx_description
1 polymer ?
#
loop_
_entity_poly.entity_id
_entity_poly.type
_entity_poly.pdbx_seq_one_letter_code
_entity_poly.pdbx_strand_id
1 'polypeptide(L)'
;MYVEIMQESLDYIEENLKCEITAQELCDRAGFSLFHYYRLFHTAVGMPVMQYILRRRLLHAIYEIGQGEKMIEVALAYGFETHAGFYKAFVRGPRDEQKVRLQDVHDRGYIYKNGE
;
A
#
# COMPACT_ATOMS: atom_id res chain seq x y z
N MET A 1 16.71 -6.35 -14.13
CA MET A 1 17.05 -5.05 -13.58
C MET A 1 15.81 -4.31 -13.04
N TYR A 2 14.82 -4.08 -13.88
CA TYR A 2 13.62 -3.39 -13.39
C TYR A 2 12.88 -4.19 -12.35
N VAL A 3 12.90 -5.51 -12.47
CA VAL A 3 12.24 -6.37 -11.49
C VAL A 3 12.83 -6.17 -10.10
N GLU A 4 14.14 -6.09 -10.02
CA GLU A 4 14.81 -5.90 -8.72
C GLU A 4 14.53 -4.53 -8.14
N ILE A 5 14.51 -3.50 -9.01
CA ILE A 5 14.22 -2.14 -8.56
C ILE A 5 12.79 -2.05 -8.05
N MET A 6 11.85 -2.66 -8.76
CA MET A 6 10.46 -2.65 -8.33
C MET A 6 10.28 -3.46 -7.06
N GLN A 7 10.96 -4.59 -6.93
CA GLN A 7 10.86 -5.39 -5.71
C GLN A 7 11.37 -4.60 -4.51
N GLU A 8 12.47 -3.90 -4.65
CA GLU A 8 12.97 -3.06 -3.57
C GLU A 8 11.97 -1.98 -3.21
N SER A 9 11.34 -1.38 -4.22
CA SER A 9 10.35 -0.35 -3.99
C SER A 9 9.15 -0.90 -3.21
N LEU A 10 8.67 -2.07 -3.60
CA LEU A 10 7.54 -2.70 -2.92
C LEU A 10 7.90 -3.09 -1.49
N ASP A 11 9.11 -3.60 -1.27
CA ASP A 11 9.55 -3.94 0.07
C ASP A 11 9.64 -2.70 0.96
N TYR A 12 10.17 -1.61 0.41
CA TYR A 12 10.26 -0.37 1.15
C TYR A 12 8.87 0.14 1.55
N ILE A 13 7.93 0.09 0.61
CA ILE A 13 6.56 0.51 0.90
C ILE A 13 5.97 -0.34 2.03
N GLU A 14 6.12 -1.65 1.91
CA GLU A 14 5.55 -2.56 2.89
C GLU A 14 6.11 -2.33 4.29
N GLU A 15 7.39 -2.01 4.37
CA GLU A 15 8.05 -1.79 5.66
C GLU A 15 7.73 -0.44 6.27
N ASN A 16 7.16 0.48 5.50
CA ASN A 16 6.94 1.85 5.95
C ASN A 16 5.49 2.29 5.88
N LEU A 17 4.55 1.35 5.87
CA LEU A 17 3.14 1.69 5.72
C LEU A 17 2.61 2.59 6.83
N LYS A 18 3.18 2.51 8.02
CA LYS A 18 2.77 3.35 9.14
C LYS A 18 3.51 4.67 9.18
N CYS A 19 4.38 4.92 8.21
CA CYS A 19 5.13 6.15 8.10
C CYS A 19 4.63 6.93 6.90
N GLU A 20 5.02 8.19 6.81
CA GLU A 20 4.73 8.97 5.62
C GLU A 20 5.62 8.47 4.48
N ILE A 21 5.00 8.22 3.33
CA ILE A 21 5.72 7.79 2.14
C ILE A 21 5.41 8.79 1.04
N THR A 22 6.46 9.42 0.49
CA THR A 22 6.27 10.37 -0.61
C THR A 22 6.72 9.72 -1.92
N ALA A 23 6.08 10.16 -3.01
CA ALA A 23 6.47 9.69 -4.33
C ALA A 23 7.92 10.08 -4.65
N GLN A 24 8.34 11.24 -4.15
CA GLN A 24 9.69 11.72 -4.42
C GLN A 24 10.74 10.79 -3.81
N GLU A 25 10.55 10.37 -2.57
CA GLU A 25 11.53 9.47 -1.97
C GLU A 25 11.55 8.12 -2.68
N LEU A 26 10.41 7.66 -3.17
CA LEU A 26 10.36 6.40 -3.88
C LEU A 26 11.14 6.47 -5.20
N CYS A 27 10.93 7.52 -5.97
CA CYS A 27 11.64 7.64 -7.23
C CYS A 27 13.12 7.92 -7.01
N ASP A 28 13.47 8.65 -5.96
CA ASP A 28 14.88 8.88 -5.64
C ASP A 28 15.58 7.56 -5.31
N ARG A 29 14.93 6.72 -4.53
CA ARG A 29 15.50 5.41 -4.19
C ARG A 29 15.66 4.53 -5.43
N ALA A 30 14.74 4.65 -6.37
CA ALA A 30 14.79 3.85 -7.60
C ALA A 30 15.78 4.40 -8.62
N GLY A 31 16.18 5.67 -8.46
CA GLY A 31 17.08 6.30 -9.41
C GLY A 31 16.40 6.77 -10.67
N PHE A 32 15.12 7.08 -10.60
CA PHE A 32 14.33 7.51 -11.77
C PHE A 32 13.74 8.87 -11.53
N SER A 33 13.38 9.53 -12.64
CA SER A 33 12.55 10.73 -12.54
C SER A 33 11.17 10.31 -12.03
N LEU A 34 10.42 11.27 -11.50
CA LEU A 34 9.09 11.01 -11.00
C LEU A 34 8.18 10.40 -12.07
N PHE A 35 8.23 11.00 -13.27
CA PHE A 35 7.39 10.52 -14.36
C PHE A 35 7.75 9.09 -14.75
N HIS A 36 9.04 8.79 -14.87
CA HIS A 36 9.50 7.46 -15.24
C HIS A 36 9.12 6.44 -14.18
N TYR A 37 9.28 6.82 -12.90
CA TYR A 37 8.92 5.92 -11.80
C TYR A 37 7.43 5.59 -11.83
N TYR A 38 6.59 6.59 -11.99
CA TYR A 38 5.15 6.38 -12.04
C TYR A 38 4.76 5.42 -13.16
N ARG A 39 5.34 5.61 -14.33
CA ARG A 39 5.01 4.74 -15.48
C ARG A 39 5.49 3.31 -15.22
N LEU A 40 6.70 3.19 -14.72
CA LEU A 40 7.24 1.86 -14.47
C LEU A 40 6.44 1.13 -13.40
N PHE A 41 6.09 1.83 -12.33
CA PHE A 41 5.31 1.23 -11.27
C PHE A 41 3.95 0.76 -11.78
N HIS A 42 3.26 1.63 -12.52
CA HIS A 42 1.95 1.29 -13.03
C HIS A 42 2.02 0.08 -13.96
N THR A 43 3.03 0.03 -14.81
CA THR A 43 3.20 -1.10 -15.72
C THR A 43 3.50 -2.39 -14.95
N ALA A 44 4.34 -2.31 -13.94
CA ALA A 44 4.78 -3.51 -13.21
C ALA A 44 3.72 -4.01 -12.24
N VAL A 45 2.99 -3.12 -11.60
CA VAL A 45 2.09 -3.49 -10.51
C VAL A 45 0.63 -3.44 -10.92
N GLY A 46 0.30 -2.65 -11.93
CA GLY A 46 -1.06 -2.59 -12.45
C GLY A 46 -1.92 -1.50 -11.87
N MET A 47 -1.36 -0.62 -11.04
CA MET A 47 -2.11 0.50 -10.49
C MET A 47 -1.14 1.61 -10.10
N PRO A 48 -1.62 2.84 -9.96
CA PRO A 48 -0.76 3.95 -9.53
C PRO A 48 -0.19 3.71 -8.15
N VAL A 49 1.03 4.19 -7.91
CA VAL A 49 1.75 3.87 -6.68
C VAL A 49 1.04 4.35 -5.42
N MET A 50 0.49 5.57 -5.43
CA MET A 50 -0.18 6.08 -4.22
C MET A 50 -1.47 5.33 -3.95
N GLN A 51 -2.15 4.85 -4.98
CA GLN A 51 -3.33 4.01 -4.82
C GLN A 51 -2.94 2.65 -4.24
N TYR A 52 -1.82 2.11 -4.70
CA TYR A 52 -1.30 0.86 -4.18
C TYR A 52 -0.98 0.99 -2.67
N ILE A 53 -0.33 2.08 -2.29
CA ILE A 53 0.01 2.30 -0.89
C ILE A 53 -1.25 2.37 -0.04
N LEU A 54 -2.26 3.11 -0.50
CA LEU A 54 -3.52 3.19 0.24
C LEU A 54 -4.16 1.82 0.38
N ARG A 55 -4.16 1.06 -0.70
CA ARG A 55 -4.73 -0.30 -0.66
C ARG A 55 -4.03 -1.16 0.37
N ARG A 56 -2.70 -1.13 0.40
CA ARG A 56 -1.95 -1.93 1.36
C ARG A 56 -2.23 -1.48 2.79
N ARG A 57 -2.32 -0.17 3.01
CA ARG A 57 -2.66 0.35 4.34
C ARG A 57 -4.01 -0.13 4.81
N LEU A 58 -5.00 -0.10 3.91
CA LEU A 58 -6.34 -0.57 4.26
C LEU A 58 -6.37 -2.06 4.58
N LEU A 59 -5.66 -2.85 3.78
CA LEU A 59 -5.61 -4.30 4.02
C LEU A 59 -5.01 -4.62 5.37
N HIS A 60 -3.89 -3.98 5.71
CA HIS A 60 -3.25 -4.23 6.99
C HIS A 60 -4.10 -3.71 8.15
N ALA A 61 -4.75 -2.56 7.97
CA ALA A 61 -5.60 -2.01 9.01
C ALA A 61 -6.77 -2.94 9.31
N ILE A 62 -7.39 -3.47 8.26
CA ILE A 62 -8.52 -4.39 8.44
C ILE A 62 -8.07 -5.65 9.17
N TYR A 63 -6.89 -6.14 8.82
CA TYR A 63 -6.36 -7.32 9.48
C TYR A 63 -6.16 -7.07 10.97
N GLU A 64 -5.55 -5.93 11.32
CA GLU A 64 -5.28 -5.60 12.72
C GLU A 64 -6.57 -5.42 13.52
N ILE A 65 -7.57 -4.79 12.91
CA ILE A 65 -8.87 -4.65 13.55
C ILE A 65 -9.48 -6.02 13.79
N GLY A 66 -9.35 -6.91 12.82
CA GLY A 66 -9.83 -8.27 12.97
C GLY A 66 -9.12 -9.06 14.07
N GLN A 67 -7.90 -8.63 14.42
CA GLN A 67 -7.15 -9.25 15.52
C GLN A 67 -7.49 -8.63 16.88
N GLY A 68 -8.45 -7.71 16.92
CA GLY A 68 -8.89 -7.14 18.18
C GLY A 68 -8.40 -5.73 18.46
N GLU A 69 -7.63 -5.14 17.55
CA GLU A 69 -7.14 -3.79 17.75
C GLU A 69 -8.28 -2.79 17.55
N LYS A 70 -8.22 -1.68 18.27
CA LYS A 70 -9.27 -0.66 18.18
C LYS A 70 -9.18 0.08 16.86
N MET A 71 -10.33 0.25 16.21
CA MET A 71 -10.37 0.86 14.89
C MET A 71 -9.74 2.26 14.86
N ILE A 72 -10.03 3.08 15.86
CA ILE A 72 -9.49 4.44 15.86
C ILE A 72 -7.95 4.43 15.99
N GLU A 73 -7.43 3.53 16.79
CA GLU A 73 -5.98 3.46 16.98
C GLU A 73 -5.31 2.95 15.71
N VAL A 74 -5.90 1.96 15.07
CA VAL A 74 -5.36 1.43 13.84
C VAL A 74 -5.40 2.48 12.74
N ALA A 75 -6.52 3.18 12.62
CA ALA A 75 -6.66 4.23 11.60
C ALA A 75 -5.58 5.28 11.75
N LEU A 76 -5.37 5.76 12.97
CA LEU A 76 -4.35 6.76 13.22
C LEU A 76 -2.95 6.23 12.94
N ALA A 77 -2.69 4.98 13.29
CA ALA A 77 -1.38 4.37 13.05
C ALA A 77 -1.03 4.32 11.56
N TYR A 78 -2.03 4.18 10.70
CA TYR A 78 -1.81 4.13 9.26
C TYR A 78 -1.98 5.49 8.59
N GLY A 79 -2.02 6.57 9.38
CA GLY A 79 -1.96 7.91 8.82
C GLY A 79 -3.29 8.54 8.47
N PHE A 80 -4.40 7.93 8.86
CA PHE A 80 -5.71 8.55 8.67
C PHE A 80 -5.92 9.54 9.80
N GLU A 81 -6.22 10.78 9.45
CA GLU A 81 -6.30 11.84 10.45
C GLU A 81 -7.56 11.75 11.29
N THR A 82 -8.62 11.16 10.75
CA THR A 82 -9.87 11.04 11.46
C THR A 82 -10.47 9.67 11.25
N HIS A 83 -11.31 9.27 12.20
CA HIS A 83 -12.08 8.03 12.06
C HIS A 83 -12.98 8.10 10.83
N ALA A 84 -13.59 9.26 10.59
CA ALA A 84 -14.48 9.41 9.43
C ALA A 84 -13.73 9.22 8.12
N GLY A 85 -12.51 9.76 8.03
CA GLY A 85 -11.70 9.61 6.83
C GLY A 85 -11.34 8.16 6.57
N PHE A 86 -10.99 7.44 7.64
CA PHE A 86 -10.67 6.02 7.52
C PHE A 86 -11.90 5.23 7.08
N TYR A 87 -13.03 5.48 7.73
CA TYR A 87 -14.26 4.75 7.42
C TYR A 87 -14.68 4.98 5.97
N LYS A 88 -14.56 6.21 5.51
CA LYS A 88 -14.89 6.53 4.13
C LYS A 88 -14.01 5.77 3.15
N ALA A 89 -12.70 5.72 3.42
CA ALA A 89 -11.77 4.98 2.58
C ALA A 89 -12.06 3.48 2.62
N PHE A 90 -12.40 2.98 3.80
CA PHE A 90 -12.71 1.58 4.00
C PHE A 90 -13.96 1.18 3.22
N VAL A 91 -15.02 2.00 3.32
CA VAL A 91 -16.28 1.71 2.64
C VAL A 91 -16.13 1.77 1.13
N ARG A 92 -15.40 2.78 0.64
CA ARG A 92 -15.15 2.90 -0.79
C ARG A 92 -14.32 1.74 -1.29
N GLY A 93 -13.38 1.27 -0.45
CA GLY A 93 -12.50 0.18 -0.79
C GLY A 93 -11.51 0.56 -1.87
N PRO A 94 -10.72 -0.41 -2.30
CA PRO A 94 -9.85 -0.21 -3.46
C PRO A 94 -10.69 0.10 -4.68
N ARG A 95 -10.15 0.91 -5.57
CA ARG A 95 -10.87 1.33 -6.76
C ARG A 95 -11.20 0.19 -7.70
N ASP A 96 -10.40 -0.85 -7.69
CA ASP A 96 -10.71 -2.01 -8.50
C ASP A 96 -11.86 -2.78 -7.87
N GLU A 97 -12.37 -3.76 -8.57
CA GLU A 97 -13.53 -4.49 -8.10
C GLU A 97 -13.25 -5.45 -6.97
N GLN A 98 -12.01 -5.58 -6.60
CA GLN A 98 -11.65 -6.55 -5.57
C GLN A 98 -11.92 -5.96 -4.21
N LYS A 99 -12.78 -6.61 -3.48
CA LYS A 99 -13.08 -6.18 -2.13
C LYS A 99 -11.96 -6.59 -1.20
N VAL A 100 -11.71 -5.75 -0.21
CA VAL A 100 -10.70 -6.03 0.79
C VAL A 100 -11.20 -7.17 1.69
N ARG A 101 -10.37 -8.18 1.87
CA ARG A 101 -10.68 -9.31 2.73
C ARG A 101 -9.50 -9.58 3.64
N LEU A 102 -9.78 -10.11 4.83
CA LEU A 102 -8.71 -10.41 5.77
C LEU A 102 -7.70 -11.39 5.19
N GLN A 103 -8.20 -12.35 4.43
CA GLN A 103 -7.34 -13.34 3.80
C GLN A 103 -6.32 -12.71 2.89
N ASP A 104 -6.71 -11.63 2.23
CA ASP A 104 -5.82 -10.94 1.29
C ASP A 104 -4.58 -10.40 1.97
N VAL A 105 -4.68 -10.02 3.23
CA VAL A 105 -3.51 -9.51 3.95
C VAL A 105 -2.45 -10.59 4.09
N HIS A 106 -2.88 -11.79 4.49
CA HIS A 106 -1.96 -12.91 4.64
C HIS A 106 -1.38 -13.35 3.31
N ASP A 107 -2.25 -13.50 2.32
CA ASP A 107 -1.83 -14.12 1.06
C ASP A 107 -1.07 -13.14 0.18
N ARG A 108 -1.56 -11.90 0.12
CA ARG A 108 -1.00 -10.93 -0.81
C ARG A 108 0.11 -10.08 -0.23
N GLY A 109 0.28 -10.11 1.07
CA GLY A 109 1.39 -9.39 1.67
C GLY A 109 2.73 -9.83 1.12
N TYR A 110 2.79 -11.03 0.55
CA TYR A 110 4.04 -11.60 0.09
C TYR A 110 4.07 -11.91 -1.40
N ILE A 111 3.00 -11.58 -2.12
CA ILE A 111 2.92 -11.91 -3.54
C ILE A 111 4.09 -11.31 -4.30
N TYR A 112 4.34 -10.04 -4.07
CA TYR A 112 5.38 -9.35 -4.82
C TYR A 112 6.77 -9.79 -4.41
N LYS A 113 6.93 -10.21 -3.17
CA LYS A 113 8.20 -10.73 -2.71
C LYS A 113 8.54 -12.05 -3.36
N ASN A 114 7.52 -12.77 -3.80
CA ASN A 114 7.70 -14.04 -4.47
C ASN A 114 7.76 -13.91 -5.99
N GLY A 115 7.78 -12.69 -6.50
CA GLY A 115 7.87 -12.48 -7.92
C GLY A 115 6.56 -12.61 -8.66
N GLU A 116 5.49 -12.55 -7.97
CA GLU A 116 4.18 -12.64 -8.58
C GLU A 116 3.56 -11.28 -8.71
#